data_c59417aedcaf5fba3920ffda1cddf0d7
#
_entry.id   c59417aedcaf5fba3920ffda1cddf0d7
#
_cell.length_a   1.000
_cell.length_b   1.000
_cell.length_c   1.000
_cell.angle_alpha   90.00
_cell.angle_beta   90.00
_cell.angle_gamma   90.00
#
_symmetry.space_group_name_H-M   'P 1'
#
loop_
_entity.id
_entity.type
_entity.pdbx_description
1 polymer ?
#
loop_
_entity_poly.entity_id
_entity_poly.type
_entity_poly.pdbx_seq_one_letter_code
_entity_poly.pdbx_strand_id
1 'polypeptide(L)'
;MKVIFTADDFGAYDQIDNAVVKAAEAGKINSVAVFPNGFALKTKIKRLNAAAKRGGVKLEIGCHLTTCSGSPLTQVTKNFVNGNTFRPYNKVRRAPKQQKPRELDSLYRELYTQVESLQRYGEVTHLTCHNNTLSWFEDYFKVYLAIAKEFKLPIRSPLFVPQDQFERYQVAMGLLNYQLAGKKRTRLSYKAWREDYREKYPELIKTYGVVHPAILFTDHYGPPPVVSLNEGDMEGELLRKKRAIAELFSKHVKEHAEVEVVFHIIEDKMSKRKKFKGLLKRGWYSGVNHKYVDGRMMEMRSLMTINRPDEVEFESWKNLK
;
A
#
# COMPACT_ATOMS: atom_id res chain seq x y z
N MET A 1 1.01 -18.20 -14.03
CA MET A 1 0.49 -17.12 -13.18
C MET A 1 1.29 -15.87 -13.40
N LYS A 2 0.61 -14.74 -13.49
CA LYS A 2 1.25 -13.44 -13.67
C LYS A 2 1.25 -12.67 -12.35
N VAL A 3 2.40 -12.11 -11.96
CA VAL A 3 2.55 -11.48 -10.65
C VAL A 3 3.19 -10.10 -10.75
N ILE A 4 2.66 -9.17 -9.97
CA ILE A 4 3.25 -7.84 -9.76
C ILE A 4 3.74 -7.80 -8.31
N PHE A 5 5.03 -7.67 -8.11
CA PHE A 5 5.63 -7.49 -6.77
C PHE A 5 5.86 -6.01 -6.53
N THR A 6 4.99 -5.40 -5.73
CA THR A 6 5.03 -3.96 -5.43
C THR A 6 5.64 -3.71 -4.05
N ALA A 7 6.68 -2.89 -4.01
CA ALA A 7 7.18 -2.33 -2.75
C ALA A 7 6.53 -0.97 -2.50
N ASP A 8 5.85 -0.83 -1.37
CA ASP A 8 5.16 0.41 -0.97
C ASP A 8 6.06 1.39 -0.21
N ASP A 9 5.59 2.61 -0.09
CA ASP A 9 6.12 3.67 0.80
C ASP A 9 7.46 4.27 0.36
N PHE A 10 7.90 4.11 -0.90
CA PHE A 10 9.12 4.75 -1.39
C PHE A 10 8.97 6.28 -1.38
N GLY A 11 10.00 6.96 -0.91
CA GLY A 11 10.02 8.42 -0.76
C GLY A 11 9.69 8.90 0.66
N ALA A 12 9.18 8.04 1.54
CA ALA A 12 8.84 8.39 2.92
C ALA A 12 10.08 8.53 3.82
N TYR A 13 10.98 7.56 3.78
CA TYR A 13 12.18 7.49 4.64
C TYR A 13 13.33 6.79 3.92
N ASP A 14 14.56 7.26 4.14
CA ASP A 14 15.76 6.69 3.52
C ASP A 14 15.94 5.21 3.84
N GLN A 15 15.50 4.74 5.02
CA GLN A 15 15.59 3.33 5.40
C GLN A 15 14.65 2.43 4.59
N ILE A 16 13.50 2.95 4.20
CA ILE A 16 12.56 2.28 3.29
C ILE A 16 13.13 2.35 1.88
N ASP A 17 13.55 3.53 1.44
CA ASP A 17 14.11 3.74 0.10
C ASP A 17 15.34 2.84 -0.16
N ASN A 18 16.23 2.70 0.83
CA ASN A 18 17.38 1.81 0.73
C ASN A 18 16.97 0.34 0.60
N ALA A 19 15.93 -0.10 1.33
CA ALA A 19 15.41 -1.46 1.21
C ALA A 19 14.80 -1.71 -0.18
N VAL A 20 14.01 -0.77 -0.67
CA VAL A 20 13.39 -0.84 -2.01
C VAL A 20 14.45 -0.87 -3.11
N VAL A 21 15.46 0.01 -3.03
CA VAL A 21 16.59 0.02 -3.98
C VAL A 21 17.32 -1.32 -3.97
N LYS A 22 17.60 -1.90 -2.79
CA LYS A 22 18.24 -3.20 -2.67
C LYS A 22 17.40 -4.35 -3.24
N ALA A 23 16.08 -4.31 -3.03
CA ALA A 23 15.16 -5.30 -3.59
C ALA A 23 15.07 -5.20 -5.13
N ALA A 24 15.06 -3.99 -5.68
CA ALA A 24 15.09 -3.74 -7.12
C ALA A 24 16.42 -4.23 -7.76
N GLU A 25 17.55 -3.94 -7.12
CA GLU A 25 18.87 -4.39 -7.58
C GLU A 25 19.02 -5.91 -7.55
N ALA A 26 18.37 -6.57 -6.61
CA ALA A 26 18.34 -8.04 -6.53
C ALA A 26 17.29 -8.68 -7.46
N GLY A 27 16.58 -7.91 -8.29
CA GLY A 27 15.56 -8.42 -9.20
C GLY A 27 14.32 -8.99 -8.50
N LYS A 28 14.05 -8.59 -7.26
CA LYS A 28 12.99 -9.18 -6.43
C LYS A 28 11.64 -8.47 -6.53
N ILE A 29 11.61 -7.26 -7.10
CA ILE A 29 10.38 -6.47 -7.31
C ILE A 29 10.36 -5.92 -8.73
N ASN A 30 9.18 -5.75 -9.29
CA ASN A 30 8.97 -5.13 -10.61
C ASN A 30 8.05 -3.90 -10.54
N SER A 31 7.57 -3.54 -9.36
CA SER A 31 6.71 -2.38 -9.13
C SER A 31 7.07 -1.67 -7.83
N VAL A 32 6.95 -0.34 -7.82
CA VAL A 32 7.17 0.49 -6.63
C VAL A 32 6.11 1.56 -6.54
N ALA A 33 5.45 1.66 -5.39
CA ALA A 33 4.51 2.73 -5.08
C ALA A 33 5.23 3.88 -4.37
N VAL A 34 5.30 5.03 -5.05
CA VAL A 34 6.09 6.19 -4.65
C VAL A 34 5.20 7.28 -4.05
N PHE A 35 5.54 7.78 -2.87
CA PHE A 35 4.89 8.95 -2.30
C PHE A 35 5.17 10.19 -3.13
N PRO A 36 4.15 10.82 -3.74
CA PRO A 36 4.33 12.00 -4.60
C PRO A 36 4.77 13.25 -3.85
N ASN A 37 4.48 13.31 -2.56
CA ASN A 37 4.90 14.37 -1.63
C ASN A 37 6.17 14.01 -0.84
N GLY A 38 6.92 13.00 -1.31
CA GLY A 38 8.19 12.59 -0.71
C GLY A 38 9.32 13.60 -0.91
N PHE A 39 10.35 13.48 -0.09
CA PHE A 39 11.51 14.35 -0.17
C PHE A 39 12.56 13.85 -1.17
N ALA A 40 13.17 14.76 -1.94
CA ALA A 40 14.27 14.48 -2.89
C ALA A 40 13.94 13.39 -3.95
N LEU A 41 12.71 13.31 -4.41
CA LEU A 41 12.21 12.25 -5.28
C LEU A 41 13.03 12.09 -6.58
N LYS A 42 13.44 13.19 -7.20
CA LYS A 42 14.26 13.15 -8.44
C LYS A 42 15.50 12.29 -8.28
N THR A 43 16.27 12.52 -7.23
CA THR A 43 17.52 11.78 -6.95
C THR A 43 17.21 10.34 -6.54
N LYS A 44 16.19 10.13 -5.71
CA LYS A 44 15.79 8.80 -5.22
C LYS A 44 15.30 7.92 -6.37
N ILE A 45 14.45 8.44 -7.26
CA ILE A 45 13.93 7.71 -8.43
C ILE A 45 15.06 7.39 -9.41
N LYS A 46 15.99 8.32 -9.66
CA LYS A 46 17.18 8.06 -10.49
C LYS A 46 18.01 6.90 -9.93
N ARG A 47 18.25 6.88 -8.62
CA ARG A 47 18.97 5.80 -7.93
C ARG A 47 18.22 4.48 -8.02
N LEU A 48 16.91 4.49 -7.85
CA LEU A 48 16.03 3.33 -7.95
C LEU A 48 16.08 2.71 -9.36
N ASN A 49 15.93 3.53 -10.40
CA ASN A 49 15.98 3.08 -11.79
C ASN A 49 17.34 2.49 -12.15
N ALA A 50 18.45 3.08 -11.66
CA ALA A 50 19.78 2.54 -11.84
C ALA A 50 19.96 1.17 -11.18
N ALA A 51 19.39 0.97 -9.98
CA ALA A 51 19.40 -0.30 -9.27
C ALA A 51 18.59 -1.38 -10.02
N ALA A 52 17.39 -1.03 -10.46
CA ALA A 52 16.54 -1.94 -11.24
C ALA A 52 17.22 -2.40 -12.55
N LYS A 53 17.91 -1.47 -13.24
CA LYS A 53 18.71 -1.80 -14.44
C LYS A 53 19.82 -2.80 -14.12
N ARG A 54 20.53 -2.65 -12.98
CA ARG A 54 21.56 -3.63 -12.56
C ARG A 54 20.94 -4.98 -12.21
N GLY A 55 19.72 -4.98 -11.63
CA GLY A 55 18.95 -6.19 -11.31
C GLY A 55 18.30 -6.86 -12.51
N GLY A 56 18.44 -6.30 -13.72
CA GLY A 56 17.84 -6.85 -14.93
C GLY A 56 16.30 -6.78 -14.96
N VAL A 57 15.70 -5.86 -14.19
CA VAL A 57 14.23 -5.75 -14.05
C VAL A 57 13.72 -4.47 -14.70
N LYS A 58 12.66 -4.59 -15.49
CA LYS A 58 11.86 -3.44 -15.90
C LYS A 58 10.96 -3.04 -14.73
N LEU A 59 11.36 -2.01 -14.02
CA LEU A 59 10.63 -1.52 -12.84
C LEU A 59 9.57 -0.50 -13.25
N GLU A 60 8.37 -0.65 -12.73
CA GLU A 60 7.25 0.25 -12.91
C GLU A 60 7.05 1.14 -11.67
N ILE A 61 6.75 2.41 -11.91
CA ILE A 61 6.54 3.40 -10.86
C ILE A 61 5.06 3.77 -10.79
N GLY A 62 4.44 3.46 -9.65
CA GLY A 62 3.09 3.87 -9.32
C GLY A 62 3.06 5.09 -8.41
N CYS A 63 1.99 5.86 -8.47
CA CYS A 63 1.73 6.95 -7.54
C CYS A 63 1.03 6.40 -6.29
N HIS A 64 1.72 6.46 -5.15
CA HIS A 64 1.18 6.09 -3.84
C HIS A 64 0.43 7.26 -3.22
N LEU A 65 -0.80 7.48 -3.69
CA LEU A 65 -1.66 8.59 -3.28
C LEU A 65 -1.84 8.59 -1.77
N THR A 66 -1.75 9.76 -1.16
CA THR A 66 -1.90 9.90 0.28
C THR A 66 -2.81 11.04 0.68
N THR A 67 -3.59 10.79 1.73
CA THR A 67 -4.42 11.80 2.42
C THR A 67 -4.15 11.81 3.92
N CYS A 68 -3.13 11.06 4.37
CA CYS A 68 -2.87 10.87 5.79
C CYS A 68 -1.39 10.85 6.18
N SER A 69 -0.48 11.13 5.22
CA SER A 69 0.97 11.13 5.46
C SER A 69 1.67 12.26 4.71
N GLY A 70 2.60 12.92 5.37
CA GLY A 70 3.34 14.05 4.82
C GLY A 70 2.52 15.34 4.72
N SER A 71 2.95 16.26 3.88
CA SER A 71 2.26 17.53 3.61
C SER A 71 1.51 17.45 2.28
N PRO A 72 0.32 18.06 2.17
CA PRO A 72 -0.37 18.17 0.88
C PRO A 72 0.44 19.03 -0.08
N LEU A 73 0.26 18.80 -1.38
CA LEU A 73 0.88 19.56 -2.46
C LEU A 73 0.03 20.79 -2.85
N THR A 74 -1.21 20.83 -2.43
CA THR A 74 -2.15 21.92 -2.67
C THR A 74 -2.77 22.42 -1.36
N GLN A 75 -3.54 23.51 -1.47
CA GLN A 75 -4.39 23.92 -0.34
C GLN A 75 -5.60 23.00 -0.23
N VAL A 76 -5.59 22.16 0.78
CA VAL A 76 -6.73 21.29 1.10
C VAL A 76 -7.56 21.85 2.25
N THR A 77 -8.80 21.38 2.36
CA THR A 77 -9.69 21.81 3.45
C THR A 77 -9.17 21.36 4.82
N LYS A 78 -9.55 22.09 5.88
CA LYS A 78 -9.14 21.82 7.28
C LYS A 78 -9.48 20.40 7.74
N ASN A 79 -10.39 19.71 7.05
CA ASN A 79 -10.73 18.33 7.40
C ASN A 79 -9.63 17.34 7.07
N PHE A 80 -8.78 17.64 6.09
CA PHE A 80 -7.66 16.78 5.70
C PHE A 80 -6.35 17.07 6.44
N VAL A 81 -6.20 18.26 7.02
CA VAL A 81 -4.93 18.70 7.58
C VAL A 81 -5.00 19.07 9.07
N ASN A 82 -3.85 19.00 9.72
CA ASN A 82 -3.55 19.58 11.01
C ASN A 82 -2.29 20.43 10.85
N GLY A 83 -2.47 21.75 10.80
CA GLY A 83 -1.41 22.67 10.36
C GLY A 83 -1.05 22.37 8.89
N ASN A 84 0.24 22.20 8.62
CA ASN A 84 0.79 21.99 7.27
C ASN A 84 0.90 20.51 6.87
N THR A 85 0.41 19.57 7.68
CA THR A 85 0.51 18.14 7.41
C THR A 85 -0.86 17.50 7.33
N PHE A 86 -0.96 16.42 6.59
CA PHE A 86 -2.16 15.59 6.60
C PHE A 86 -2.47 15.08 8.00
N ARG A 87 -3.74 14.94 8.30
CA ARG A 87 -4.18 14.27 9.53
C ARG A 87 -3.81 12.79 9.49
N PRO A 88 -3.38 12.21 10.62
CA PRO A 88 -3.07 10.78 10.68
C PRO A 88 -4.30 9.94 10.30
N TYR A 89 -4.07 8.80 9.69
CA TYR A 89 -5.09 7.94 9.10
C TYR A 89 -6.28 7.61 10.04
N ASN A 90 -6.03 7.45 11.33
CA ASN A 90 -7.07 7.20 12.33
C ASN A 90 -8.05 8.38 12.52
N LYS A 91 -7.66 9.58 12.11
CA LYS A 91 -8.54 10.76 12.08
C LYS A 91 -9.31 10.85 10.76
N VAL A 92 -8.69 10.49 9.64
CA VAL A 92 -9.37 10.40 8.34
C VAL A 92 -10.54 9.42 8.42
N ARG A 93 -10.36 8.28 9.08
CA ARG A 93 -11.41 7.27 9.31
C ARG A 93 -12.62 7.76 10.12
N ARG A 94 -12.48 8.87 10.84
CA ARG A 94 -13.57 9.47 11.62
C ARG A 94 -14.30 10.58 10.86
N ALA A 95 -13.93 10.81 9.60
CA ALA A 95 -14.63 11.76 8.75
C ALA A 95 -16.12 11.38 8.59
N PRO A 96 -17.01 12.35 8.36
CA PRO A 96 -18.41 12.07 8.07
C PRO A 96 -18.55 11.13 6.88
N LYS A 97 -19.58 10.28 6.84
CA LYS A 97 -19.83 9.36 5.73
C LYS A 97 -20.11 10.11 4.42
N GLN A 98 -20.81 11.24 4.50
CA GLN A 98 -21.08 12.14 3.37
C GLN A 98 -20.14 13.34 3.46
N GLN A 99 -19.39 13.57 2.42
CA GLN A 99 -18.49 14.71 2.31
C GLN A 99 -19.17 15.87 1.60
N LYS A 100 -18.80 17.10 1.98
CA LYS A 100 -19.30 18.29 1.28
C LYS A 100 -18.64 18.39 -0.09
N PRO A 101 -19.35 18.90 -1.12
CA PRO A 101 -18.79 19.07 -2.47
C PRO A 101 -17.43 19.78 -2.47
N ARG A 102 -17.27 20.85 -1.70
CA ARG A 102 -16.01 21.59 -1.58
C ARG A 102 -14.85 20.72 -1.04
N GLU A 103 -15.14 19.73 -0.20
CA GLU A 103 -14.14 18.81 0.35
C GLU A 103 -13.70 17.81 -0.72
N LEU A 104 -14.66 17.33 -1.52
CA LEU A 104 -14.37 16.40 -2.62
C LEU A 104 -13.59 17.10 -3.74
N ASP A 105 -13.94 18.35 -4.08
CA ASP A 105 -13.17 19.16 -5.05
C ASP A 105 -11.75 19.42 -4.56
N SER A 106 -11.60 19.69 -3.28
CA SER A 106 -10.28 19.87 -2.66
C SER A 106 -9.46 18.58 -2.70
N LEU A 107 -10.09 17.45 -2.42
CA LEU A 107 -9.48 16.13 -2.51
C LEU A 107 -9.07 15.82 -3.95
N TYR A 108 -9.96 16.03 -4.92
CA TYR A 108 -9.68 15.80 -6.33
C TYR A 108 -8.46 16.57 -6.79
N ARG A 109 -8.39 17.89 -6.53
CA ARG A 109 -7.24 18.74 -6.91
C ARG A 109 -5.94 18.25 -6.27
N GLU A 110 -5.99 17.86 -5.01
CA GLU A 110 -4.81 17.33 -4.32
C GLU A 110 -4.32 16.03 -4.98
N LEU A 111 -5.20 15.06 -5.21
CA LEU A 111 -4.82 13.79 -5.82
C LEU A 111 -4.34 13.95 -7.26
N TYR A 112 -4.99 14.84 -8.03
CA TYR A 112 -4.56 15.21 -9.37
C TYR A 112 -3.12 15.75 -9.36
N THR A 113 -2.85 16.74 -8.48
CA THR A 113 -1.52 17.33 -8.34
C THR A 113 -0.48 16.32 -7.86
N GLN A 114 -0.87 15.35 -7.02
CA GLN A 114 0.01 14.26 -6.61
C GLN A 114 0.48 13.42 -7.81
N VAL A 115 -0.41 13.06 -8.72
CA VAL A 115 -0.04 12.32 -9.94
C VAL A 115 0.84 13.17 -10.85
N GLU A 116 0.43 14.40 -11.17
CA GLU A 116 1.22 15.32 -12.01
C GLU A 116 2.62 15.57 -11.45
N SER A 117 2.73 15.73 -10.12
CA SER A 117 4.02 15.96 -9.47
C SER A 117 4.97 14.79 -9.68
N LEU A 118 4.46 13.56 -9.60
CA LEU A 118 5.28 12.37 -9.80
C LEU A 118 5.64 12.17 -11.28
N GLN A 119 4.74 12.48 -12.22
CA GLN A 119 4.99 12.41 -13.67
C GLN A 119 6.16 13.29 -14.14
N ARG A 120 6.52 14.34 -13.38
CA ARG A 120 7.72 15.16 -13.66
C ARG A 120 9.03 14.37 -13.55
N TYR A 121 9.04 13.24 -12.90
CA TYR A 121 10.22 12.39 -12.69
C TYR A 121 10.24 11.14 -13.55
N GLY A 122 9.20 10.89 -14.32
CA GLY A 122 9.08 9.75 -15.21
C GLY A 122 7.64 9.30 -15.40
N GLU A 123 7.47 8.23 -16.14
CA GLU A 123 6.16 7.65 -16.39
C GLU A 123 5.57 7.07 -15.08
N VAL A 124 4.32 7.42 -14.80
CA VAL A 124 3.51 6.79 -13.76
C VAL A 124 2.65 5.72 -14.43
N THR A 125 2.72 4.49 -13.95
CA THR A 125 2.07 3.34 -14.59
C THR A 125 0.79 2.87 -13.90
N HIS A 126 0.60 3.23 -12.63
CA HIS A 126 -0.55 2.82 -11.84
C HIS A 126 -0.75 3.70 -10.60
N LEU A 127 -1.91 3.57 -9.98
CA LEU A 127 -2.24 4.26 -8.74
C LEU A 127 -2.45 3.28 -7.61
N THR A 128 -1.91 3.62 -6.45
CA THR A 128 -2.16 2.94 -5.18
C THR A 128 -2.56 3.95 -4.11
N CYS A 129 -3.06 3.50 -2.97
CA CYS A 129 -3.48 4.41 -1.92
C CYS A 129 -2.88 4.01 -0.57
N HIS A 130 -2.14 4.92 0.03
CA HIS A 130 -1.54 4.72 1.36
C HIS A 130 -2.61 4.49 2.43
N ASN A 131 -2.44 3.41 3.20
CA ASN A 131 -3.39 2.96 4.22
C ASN A 131 -4.83 2.77 3.72
N ASN A 132 -5.04 2.61 2.41
CA ASN A 132 -6.35 2.47 1.77
C ASN A 132 -7.36 3.57 2.15
N THR A 133 -6.88 4.78 2.50
CA THR A 133 -7.75 5.87 3.01
C THR A 133 -8.81 6.30 2.00
N LEU A 134 -8.53 6.18 0.71
CA LEU A 134 -9.47 6.51 -0.36
C LEU A 134 -10.58 5.47 -0.56
N SER A 135 -10.41 4.27 0.01
CA SER A 135 -11.44 3.23 -0.03
C SER A 135 -12.32 3.18 1.23
N TRP A 136 -12.13 4.09 2.20
CA TRP A 136 -12.91 4.08 3.44
C TRP A 136 -14.31 4.65 3.30
N PHE A 137 -14.52 5.54 2.32
CA PHE A 137 -15.79 6.19 2.04
C PHE A 137 -16.06 6.14 0.54
N GLU A 138 -17.31 5.87 0.18
CA GLU A 138 -17.75 5.81 -1.21
C GLU A 138 -17.41 7.10 -1.99
N ASP A 139 -17.62 8.27 -1.38
CA ASP A 139 -17.27 9.55 -2.01
C ASP A 139 -15.78 9.69 -2.30
N TYR A 140 -14.90 9.26 -1.38
CA TYR A 140 -13.46 9.28 -1.61
C TYR A 140 -13.04 8.26 -2.66
N PHE A 141 -13.71 7.10 -2.68
CA PHE A 141 -13.45 6.09 -3.68
C PHE A 141 -13.85 6.54 -5.09
N LYS A 142 -14.99 7.25 -5.22
CA LYS A 142 -15.38 7.88 -6.49
C LYS A 142 -14.34 8.90 -6.98
N VAL A 143 -13.78 9.72 -6.08
CA VAL A 143 -12.70 10.65 -6.43
C VAL A 143 -11.45 9.89 -6.89
N TYR A 144 -11.07 8.82 -6.21
CA TYR A 144 -9.95 7.96 -6.60
C TYR A 144 -10.13 7.36 -7.99
N LEU A 145 -11.32 6.83 -8.28
CA LEU A 145 -11.66 6.29 -9.60
C LEU A 145 -11.69 7.38 -10.68
N ALA A 146 -12.16 8.59 -10.36
CA ALA A 146 -12.13 9.71 -11.28
C ALA A 146 -10.70 10.10 -11.68
N ILE A 147 -9.77 10.13 -10.72
CA ILE A 147 -8.34 10.37 -10.97
C ILE A 147 -7.76 9.24 -11.84
N ALA A 148 -8.06 7.98 -11.53
CA ALA A 148 -7.60 6.85 -12.31
C ALA A 148 -8.08 6.91 -13.77
N LYS A 149 -9.35 7.27 -13.99
CA LYS A 149 -9.94 7.47 -15.32
C LYS A 149 -9.31 8.64 -16.06
N GLU A 150 -9.10 9.78 -15.41
CA GLU A 150 -8.49 10.99 -15.98
C GLU A 150 -7.10 10.71 -16.54
N PHE A 151 -6.27 10.05 -15.74
CA PHE A 151 -4.90 9.69 -16.14
C PHE A 151 -4.80 8.38 -16.93
N LYS A 152 -5.92 7.67 -17.12
CA LYS A 152 -5.97 6.34 -17.78
C LYS A 152 -5.03 5.34 -17.13
N LEU A 153 -5.00 5.32 -15.81
CA LEU A 153 -4.11 4.46 -15.02
C LEU A 153 -4.91 3.35 -14.32
N PRO A 154 -4.40 2.11 -14.33
CA PRO A 154 -4.93 1.06 -13.47
C PRO A 154 -4.74 1.41 -12.00
N ILE A 155 -5.56 0.82 -11.16
CA ILE A 155 -5.49 0.99 -9.71
C ILE A 155 -5.11 -0.32 -9.01
N ARG A 156 -4.51 -0.21 -7.83
CA ARG A 156 -4.49 -1.33 -6.89
C ARG A 156 -5.91 -1.75 -6.58
N SER A 157 -6.20 -3.04 -6.69
CA SER A 157 -7.53 -3.54 -6.34
C SER A 157 -7.86 -3.23 -4.88
N PRO A 158 -8.99 -2.59 -4.60
CA PRO A 158 -9.49 -2.50 -3.24
C PRO A 158 -10.13 -3.82 -2.79
N LEU A 159 -10.35 -4.74 -3.74
CA LEU A 159 -11.02 -6.01 -3.53
C LEU A 159 -9.97 -7.05 -3.16
N PHE A 160 -10.01 -7.51 -1.92
CA PHE A 160 -9.14 -8.57 -1.44
C PHE A 160 -9.72 -9.92 -1.78
N VAL A 161 -8.90 -10.77 -2.36
CA VAL A 161 -9.22 -12.17 -2.61
C VAL A 161 -7.98 -12.98 -2.24
N PRO A 162 -8.06 -14.10 -1.59
CA PRO A 162 -9.20 -15.00 -1.38
C PRO A 162 -10.07 -14.61 -0.18
N GLN A 163 -11.25 -15.19 -0.11
CA GLN A 163 -12.28 -14.86 0.91
C GLN A 163 -11.81 -15.06 2.36
N ASP A 164 -10.91 -16.00 2.61
CA ASP A 164 -10.26 -16.25 3.89
C ASP A 164 -9.30 -15.11 4.31
N GLN A 165 -8.53 -14.56 3.38
CA GLN A 165 -7.70 -13.39 3.65
C GLN A 165 -8.54 -12.12 3.84
N PHE A 166 -9.61 -11.98 3.09
CA PHE A 166 -10.58 -10.91 3.29
C PHE A 166 -11.20 -10.99 4.68
N GLU A 167 -11.54 -12.18 5.15
CA GLU A 167 -12.06 -12.39 6.51
C GLU A 167 -11.02 -12.09 7.58
N ARG A 168 -9.76 -12.52 7.41
CA ARG A 168 -8.64 -12.17 8.30
C ARG A 168 -8.38 -10.67 8.32
N TYR A 169 -8.41 -10.02 7.16
CA TYR A 169 -8.31 -8.56 7.05
C TYR A 169 -9.47 -7.87 7.76
N GLN A 170 -10.69 -8.36 7.58
CA GLN A 170 -11.87 -7.85 8.25
C GLN A 170 -11.77 -7.98 9.77
N VAL A 171 -11.28 -9.10 10.28
CA VAL A 171 -11.05 -9.30 11.71
C VAL A 171 -9.98 -8.34 12.23
N ALA A 172 -8.85 -8.22 11.53
CA ALA A 172 -7.78 -7.29 11.90
C ALA A 172 -8.27 -5.84 11.87
N MET A 173 -9.04 -5.45 10.88
CA MET A 173 -9.62 -4.11 10.76
C MET A 173 -10.75 -3.88 11.76
N GLY A 174 -11.54 -4.89 12.06
CA GLY A 174 -12.54 -4.88 13.12
C GLY A 174 -11.91 -4.66 14.49
N LEU A 175 -10.85 -5.40 14.81
CA LEU A 175 -10.08 -5.24 16.04
C LEU A 175 -9.42 -3.87 16.14
N LEU A 176 -8.81 -3.39 15.06
CA LEU A 176 -8.20 -2.07 15.02
C LEU A 176 -9.24 -0.95 15.19
N ASN A 177 -10.39 -1.09 14.56
CA ASN A 177 -11.52 -0.18 14.74
C ASN A 177 -12.08 -0.23 16.15
N TYR A 178 -12.20 -1.41 16.74
CA TYR A 178 -12.64 -1.61 18.12
C TYR A 178 -11.73 -0.89 19.13
N GLN A 179 -10.42 -0.97 18.94
CA GLN A 179 -9.44 -0.31 19.77
C GLN A 179 -9.43 1.23 19.62
N LEU A 180 -9.80 1.74 18.44
CA LEU A 180 -9.67 3.16 18.10
C LEU A 180 -10.94 4.00 18.31
N ALA A 181 -12.13 3.40 18.33
CA ALA A 181 -13.40 4.14 18.23
C ALA A 181 -14.40 3.91 19.37
N GLY A 182 -14.13 3.01 20.31
CA GLY A 182 -15.10 2.61 21.34
C GLY A 182 -16.23 1.71 20.81
N LYS A 183 -16.72 0.83 21.67
CA LYS A 183 -17.52 -0.36 21.33
C LYS A 183 -18.74 -0.17 20.40
N LYS A 184 -19.43 0.95 20.48
CA LYS A 184 -20.72 1.13 19.77
C LYS A 184 -20.59 1.69 18.34
N ARG A 185 -19.64 2.57 18.07
CA ARG A 185 -19.42 3.18 16.74
C ARG A 185 -18.75 2.23 15.74
N THR A 186 -17.96 1.31 16.21
CA THR A 186 -17.14 0.40 15.41
C THR A 186 -17.97 -0.65 14.68
N ARG A 187 -18.99 -1.22 15.34
CA ARG A 187 -19.83 -2.26 14.72
C ARG A 187 -20.62 -1.76 13.52
N LEU A 188 -21.15 -0.55 13.59
CA LEU A 188 -21.96 0.03 12.51
C LEU A 188 -21.10 0.47 11.31
N SER A 189 -19.93 1.08 11.57
CA SER A 189 -19.04 1.50 10.49
C SER A 189 -18.37 0.32 9.77
N TYR A 190 -18.11 -0.76 10.48
CA TYR A 190 -17.55 -1.99 9.91
C TYR A 190 -18.55 -2.74 9.02
N LYS A 191 -19.79 -2.88 9.47
CA LYS A 191 -20.85 -3.54 8.68
C LYS A 191 -21.12 -2.76 7.38
N ALA A 192 -21.28 -1.44 7.48
CA ALA A 192 -21.50 -0.60 6.31
C ALA A 192 -20.32 -0.65 5.32
N TRP A 193 -19.09 -0.60 5.82
CA TRP A 193 -17.90 -0.71 4.96
C TRP A 193 -17.83 -2.08 4.26
N ARG A 194 -18.15 -3.17 4.96
CA ARG A 194 -18.20 -4.52 4.38
C ARG A 194 -19.24 -4.63 3.25
N GLU A 195 -20.42 -4.03 3.43
CA GLU A 195 -21.48 -4.00 2.44
C GLU A 195 -21.03 -3.17 1.21
N ASP A 196 -20.49 -1.97 1.41
CA ASP A 196 -19.97 -1.12 0.34
C ASP A 196 -18.85 -1.82 -0.46
N TYR A 197 -17.92 -2.50 0.21
CA TYR A 197 -16.83 -3.22 -0.45
C TYR A 197 -17.29 -4.39 -1.30
N ARG A 198 -18.29 -5.14 -0.85
CA ARG A 198 -18.75 -6.34 -1.56
C ARG A 198 -19.70 -6.05 -2.70
N GLU A 199 -20.53 -5.05 -2.55
CA GLU A 199 -21.65 -4.80 -3.43
C GLU A 199 -21.44 -3.59 -4.33
N LYS A 200 -20.98 -2.48 -3.77
CA LYS A 200 -20.91 -1.22 -4.51
C LYS A 200 -19.60 -0.97 -5.24
N TYR A 201 -18.45 -1.37 -4.65
CA TYR A 201 -17.16 -1.02 -5.23
C TYR A 201 -16.87 -1.74 -6.55
N PRO A 202 -17.23 -3.02 -6.75
CA PRO A 202 -17.12 -3.64 -8.06
C PRO A 202 -17.90 -2.90 -9.15
N GLU A 203 -19.13 -2.49 -8.85
CA GLU A 203 -19.96 -1.73 -9.79
C GLU A 203 -19.41 -0.35 -10.08
N LEU A 204 -18.86 0.34 -9.07
CA LEU A 204 -18.19 1.62 -9.27
C LEU A 204 -16.95 1.48 -10.17
N ILE A 205 -16.09 0.49 -9.92
CA ILE A 205 -14.90 0.23 -10.75
C ILE A 205 -15.34 0.01 -12.21
N LYS A 206 -16.32 -0.84 -12.44
CA LYS A 206 -16.90 -1.10 -13.77
C LYS A 206 -17.46 0.16 -14.41
N THR A 207 -18.23 0.96 -13.67
CA THR A 207 -18.84 2.21 -14.15
C THR A 207 -17.79 3.23 -14.59
N TYR A 208 -16.67 3.32 -13.87
CA TYR A 208 -15.57 4.20 -14.24
C TYR A 208 -14.67 3.62 -15.33
N GLY A 209 -14.79 2.33 -15.65
CA GLY A 209 -13.95 1.64 -16.62
C GLY A 209 -12.48 1.56 -16.20
N VAL A 210 -12.24 1.39 -14.92
CA VAL A 210 -10.89 1.35 -14.34
C VAL A 210 -10.42 -0.09 -14.22
N VAL A 211 -9.19 -0.34 -14.61
CA VAL A 211 -8.55 -1.66 -14.57
C VAL A 211 -7.84 -1.88 -13.25
N HIS A 212 -7.81 -3.12 -12.78
CA HIS A 212 -7.09 -3.52 -11.56
C HIS A 212 -6.67 -4.99 -11.64
N PRO A 213 -5.63 -5.44 -10.89
CA PRO A 213 -5.29 -6.85 -10.78
C PRO A 213 -6.46 -7.66 -10.21
N ALA A 214 -6.62 -8.90 -10.67
CA ALA A 214 -7.69 -9.78 -10.20
C ALA A 214 -7.58 -10.07 -8.70
N ILE A 215 -6.34 -10.20 -8.19
CA ILE A 215 -6.07 -10.53 -6.79
C ILE A 215 -5.08 -9.52 -6.19
N LEU A 216 -5.40 -9.03 -5.00
CA LEU A 216 -4.46 -8.31 -4.15
C LEU A 216 -4.05 -9.20 -2.98
N PHE A 217 -2.77 -9.47 -2.85
CA PHE A 217 -2.20 -10.18 -1.71
C PHE A 217 -1.30 -9.25 -0.90
N THR A 218 -1.53 -9.21 0.39
CA THR A 218 -0.65 -8.53 1.32
C THR A 218 -0.63 -9.28 2.65
N ASP A 219 0.54 -9.78 3.03
CA ASP A 219 0.73 -10.50 4.28
C ASP A 219 0.70 -9.59 5.53
N HIS A 220 0.73 -8.27 5.31
CA HIS A 220 0.65 -7.28 6.38
C HIS A 220 -0.66 -7.33 7.16
N TYR A 221 -1.73 -7.85 6.57
CA TYR A 221 -3.06 -7.95 7.16
C TYR A 221 -3.35 -9.30 7.83
N GLY A 222 -2.36 -10.19 7.89
CA GLY A 222 -2.44 -11.34 8.78
C GLY A 222 -2.64 -10.90 10.24
N PRO A 223 -3.11 -11.77 11.15
CA PRO A 223 -3.24 -11.40 12.54
C PRO A 223 -1.90 -10.83 13.01
N PRO A 224 -1.90 -9.66 13.69
CA PRO A 224 -0.67 -9.09 14.19
C PRO A 224 0.02 -10.16 15.04
N PRO A 225 1.33 -10.33 14.93
CA PRO A 225 2.03 -11.27 15.79
C PRO A 225 1.66 -10.95 17.24
N VAL A 226 1.08 -11.93 17.92
CA VAL A 226 0.47 -11.76 19.24
C VAL A 226 1.53 -11.46 20.31
N VAL A 227 2.81 -11.60 19.97
CA VAL A 227 3.93 -11.52 20.93
C VAL A 227 4.99 -10.51 20.44
N SER A 228 5.68 -9.85 21.35
CA SER A 228 6.93 -9.15 21.02
C SER A 228 7.92 -10.16 20.48
N LEU A 229 8.38 -9.98 19.24
CA LEU A 229 9.27 -10.94 18.60
C LEU A 229 10.61 -10.98 19.34
N ASN A 230 10.89 -12.08 20.04
CA ASN A 230 12.22 -12.52 20.38
C ASN A 230 12.91 -13.04 19.10
N GLU A 231 14.21 -13.28 19.12
CA GLU A 231 14.92 -13.76 17.91
C GLU A 231 14.32 -15.05 17.34
N GLY A 232 13.87 -15.99 18.17
CA GLY A 232 13.18 -17.20 17.75
C GLY A 232 11.81 -16.96 17.11
N ASP A 233 11.06 -15.95 17.58
CA ASP A 233 9.78 -15.56 17.02
C ASP A 233 9.94 -14.91 15.63
N MET A 234 11.07 -14.28 15.36
CA MET A 234 11.38 -13.68 14.07
C MET A 234 11.62 -14.72 12.99
N GLU A 235 12.26 -15.84 13.30
CA GLU A 235 12.46 -16.94 12.37
C GLU A 235 11.12 -17.62 12.04
N GLY A 236 10.28 -17.83 13.04
CA GLY A 236 8.92 -18.33 12.87
C GLY A 236 8.06 -17.41 11.97
N GLU A 237 8.15 -16.08 12.17
CA GLU A 237 7.44 -15.11 11.34
C GLU A 237 7.98 -15.09 9.90
N LEU A 238 9.29 -15.20 9.70
CA LEU A 238 9.88 -15.32 8.37
C LEU A 238 9.37 -16.57 7.64
N LEU A 239 9.33 -17.70 8.33
CA LEU A 239 8.82 -18.95 7.78
C LEU A 239 7.32 -18.85 7.44
N ARG A 240 6.53 -18.23 8.31
CA ARG A 240 5.12 -17.97 8.07
C ARG A 240 4.90 -17.13 6.81
N LYS A 241 5.65 -16.05 6.62
CA LYS A 241 5.57 -15.19 5.43
C LYS A 241 5.93 -15.93 4.15
N LYS A 242 6.99 -16.73 4.18
CA LYS A 242 7.40 -17.57 3.04
C LYS A 242 6.33 -18.59 2.67
N ARG A 243 5.72 -19.26 3.66
CA ARG A 243 4.64 -20.23 3.44
C ARG A 243 3.43 -19.55 2.82
N ALA A 244 3.01 -18.40 3.33
CA ALA A 244 1.86 -17.66 2.81
C ALA A 244 2.01 -17.31 1.31
N ILE A 245 3.21 -16.91 0.88
CA ILE A 245 3.50 -16.61 -0.53
C ILE A 245 3.58 -17.91 -1.36
N ALA A 246 4.17 -18.98 -0.83
CA ALA A 246 4.21 -20.27 -1.51
C ALA A 246 2.80 -20.86 -1.70
N GLU A 247 1.94 -20.75 -0.69
CA GLU A 247 0.52 -21.14 -0.76
C GLU A 247 -0.23 -20.32 -1.81
N LEU A 248 0.01 -18.99 -1.86
CA LEU A 248 -0.56 -18.12 -2.90
C LEU A 248 -0.19 -18.64 -4.29
N PHE A 249 1.10 -18.93 -4.54
CA PHE A 249 1.55 -19.42 -5.84
C PHE A 249 0.91 -20.77 -6.17
N SER A 250 0.93 -21.75 -5.25
CA SER A 250 0.37 -23.07 -5.49
C SER A 250 -1.14 -23.05 -5.78
N LYS A 251 -1.87 -22.14 -5.13
CA LYS A 251 -3.32 -21.99 -5.30
C LYS A 251 -3.67 -21.34 -6.63
N HIS A 252 -2.96 -20.30 -7.05
CA HIS A 252 -3.36 -19.44 -8.17
C HIS A 252 -2.56 -19.65 -9.46
N VAL A 253 -1.49 -20.46 -9.43
CA VAL A 253 -0.74 -20.81 -10.66
C VAL A 253 -1.66 -21.40 -11.73
N LYS A 254 -2.57 -22.30 -11.34
CA LYS A 254 -3.49 -22.98 -12.27
C LYS A 254 -4.61 -22.08 -12.82
N GLU A 255 -4.92 -21.00 -12.12
CA GLU A 255 -6.00 -20.08 -12.48
C GLU A 255 -5.56 -19.01 -13.49
N HIS A 256 -4.30 -18.97 -13.88
CA HIS A 256 -3.70 -17.90 -14.71
C HIS A 256 -4.01 -16.48 -14.19
N ALA A 257 -4.25 -16.34 -12.90
CA ALA A 257 -4.65 -15.08 -12.31
C ALA A 257 -3.55 -14.03 -12.36
N GLU A 258 -3.93 -12.77 -12.48
CA GLU A 258 -3.07 -11.62 -12.29
C GLU A 258 -3.10 -11.21 -10.82
N VAL A 259 -1.95 -11.26 -10.16
CA VAL A 259 -1.85 -11.07 -8.71
C VAL A 259 -0.89 -9.93 -8.39
N GLU A 260 -1.33 -8.93 -7.65
CA GLU A 260 -0.42 -7.99 -6.99
C GLU A 260 -0.06 -8.50 -5.60
N VAL A 261 1.24 -8.63 -5.33
CA VAL A 261 1.79 -8.93 -4.00
C VAL A 261 2.47 -7.67 -3.45
N VAL A 262 1.98 -7.17 -2.34
CA VAL A 262 2.45 -5.91 -1.74
C VAL A 262 3.42 -6.20 -0.60
N PHE A 263 4.54 -5.50 -0.63
CA PHE A 263 5.57 -5.55 0.40
C PHE A 263 5.77 -4.18 1.05
N HIS A 264 5.79 -4.17 2.38
CA HIS A 264 6.19 -3.02 3.18
C HIS A 264 7.56 -3.31 3.81
N ILE A 265 8.62 -2.87 3.18
CA ILE A 265 9.98 -3.25 3.54
C ILE A 265 10.78 -2.11 4.17
N ILE A 266 11.71 -2.45 5.05
CA ILE A 266 12.69 -1.53 5.62
C ILE A 266 14.07 -2.22 5.63
N GLU A 267 15.15 -1.44 5.69
CA GLU A 267 16.50 -2.01 5.81
C GLU A 267 16.56 -3.06 6.93
N ASP A 268 17.01 -4.26 6.60
CA ASP A 268 17.23 -5.35 7.56
C ASP A 268 18.52 -5.09 8.36
N LYS A 269 18.41 -4.26 9.39
CA LYS A 269 19.49 -3.88 10.30
C LYS A 269 19.00 -3.93 11.74
N MET A 270 19.01 -5.12 12.35
CA MET A 270 18.54 -5.33 13.73
C MET A 270 19.19 -4.41 14.75
N SER A 271 20.51 -4.14 14.61
CA SER A 271 21.22 -3.18 15.45
C SER A 271 20.66 -1.76 15.43
N LYS A 272 19.93 -1.39 14.37
CA LYS A 272 19.28 -0.09 14.19
C LYS A 272 17.78 -0.07 14.50
N ARG A 273 17.18 -1.18 14.95
CA ARG A 273 15.75 -1.35 15.25
C ARG A 273 15.16 -0.21 16.08
N LYS A 274 15.81 0.15 17.21
CA LYS A 274 15.35 1.23 18.09
C LYS A 274 15.40 2.59 17.37
N LYS A 275 16.45 2.85 16.58
CA LYS A 275 16.61 4.07 15.79
C LYS A 275 15.52 4.19 14.74
N PHE A 276 15.24 3.12 14.00
CA PHE A 276 14.18 3.11 12.98
C PHE A 276 12.81 3.37 13.58
N LYS A 277 12.48 2.73 14.73
CA LYS A 277 11.24 3.03 15.45
C LYS A 277 11.13 4.51 15.82
N GLY A 278 12.20 5.11 16.33
CA GLY A 278 12.22 6.53 16.70
C GLY A 278 12.02 7.46 15.51
N LEU A 279 12.63 7.18 14.37
CA LEU A 279 12.49 7.95 13.13
C LEU A 279 11.06 7.86 12.59
N LEU A 280 10.54 6.66 12.41
CA LEU A 280 9.18 6.43 11.90
C LEU A 280 8.11 7.06 12.79
N LYS A 281 8.29 7.02 14.12
CA LYS A 281 7.35 7.61 15.07
C LYS A 281 7.30 9.14 15.02
N ARG A 282 8.42 9.80 14.74
CA ARG A 282 8.51 11.26 14.68
C ARG A 282 8.07 11.86 13.35
N GLY A 283 8.01 11.04 12.33
CA GLY A 283 7.74 11.48 10.96
C GLY A 283 6.33 11.16 10.49
N TRP A 284 6.23 10.62 9.29
CA TRP A 284 5.00 10.41 8.53
C TRP A 284 4.06 9.34 9.11
N TYR A 285 4.58 8.45 9.96
CA TYR A 285 3.81 7.34 10.50
C TYR A 285 3.45 7.58 11.97
N SER A 286 2.18 7.74 12.25
CA SER A 286 1.65 7.73 13.62
C SER A 286 1.44 6.28 14.10
N GLY A 287 1.73 6.02 15.38
CA GLY A 287 1.42 4.74 16.01
C GLY A 287 2.41 3.60 15.75
N VAL A 288 3.58 3.88 15.16
CA VAL A 288 4.63 2.88 14.95
C VAL A 288 5.14 2.31 16.27
N ASN A 289 5.13 1.01 16.39
CA ASN A 289 5.71 0.24 17.50
C ASN A 289 6.85 -0.68 17.03
N HIS A 290 7.46 -1.42 17.93
CA HIS A 290 8.54 -2.36 17.57
C HIS A 290 8.06 -3.44 16.60
N LYS A 291 6.86 -4.00 16.82
CA LYS A 291 6.27 -5.02 15.95
C LYS A 291 6.15 -4.56 14.50
N TYR A 292 5.84 -3.28 14.28
CA TYR A 292 5.77 -2.70 12.94
C TYR A 292 7.14 -2.70 12.24
N VAL A 293 8.20 -2.28 12.95
CA VAL A 293 9.56 -2.28 12.40
C VAL A 293 10.03 -3.71 12.13
N ASP A 294 9.80 -4.61 13.08
CA ASP A 294 10.18 -6.02 12.97
C ASP A 294 9.46 -6.70 11.80
N GLY A 295 8.15 -6.49 11.67
CA GLY A 295 7.36 -7.00 10.56
C GLY A 295 7.93 -6.58 9.20
N ARG A 296 8.30 -5.30 9.05
CA ARG A 296 8.91 -4.78 7.81
C ARG A 296 10.31 -5.35 7.55
N MET A 297 11.11 -5.58 8.58
CA MET A 297 12.41 -6.28 8.44
C MET A 297 12.20 -7.73 7.99
N MET A 298 11.20 -8.41 8.54
CA MET A 298 10.87 -9.79 8.15
C MET A 298 10.30 -9.86 6.74
N GLU A 299 9.50 -8.88 6.31
CA GLU A 299 9.07 -8.77 4.91
C GLU A 299 10.27 -8.60 3.97
N MET A 300 11.24 -7.76 4.34
CA MET A 300 12.48 -7.62 3.55
C MET A 300 13.24 -8.94 3.44
N ARG A 301 13.44 -9.66 4.56
CA ARG A 301 14.10 -10.99 4.55
C ARG A 301 13.32 -11.99 3.72
N SER A 302 12.00 -12.04 3.88
CA SER A 302 11.14 -12.93 3.11
C SER A 302 11.29 -12.66 1.62
N LEU A 303 11.12 -11.41 1.20
CA LEU A 303 11.24 -10.99 -0.19
C LEU A 303 12.59 -11.38 -0.81
N MET A 304 13.69 -11.13 -0.09
CA MET A 304 15.04 -11.44 -0.57
C MET A 304 15.29 -12.95 -0.75
N THR A 305 14.55 -13.78 -0.03
CA THR A 305 14.72 -15.26 -0.04
C THR A 305 13.62 -16.00 -0.78
N ILE A 306 12.59 -15.29 -1.32
CA ILE A 306 11.58 -15.91 -2.16
C ILE A 306 12.23 -16.40 -3.46
N ASN A 307 12.03 -17.69 -3.75
CA ASN A 307 12.27 -18.26 -5.06
C ASN A 307 10.93 -18.29 -5.78
N ARG A 308 10.84 -17.55 -6.87
CA ARG A 308 9.67 -17.53 -7.74
C ARG A 308 9.71 -18.80 -8.59
N PRO A 309 8.64 -19.62 -8.62
CA PRO A 309 8.58 -20.77 -9.54
C PRO A 309 8.63 -20.30 -11.01
N ASP A 310 9.13 -21.17 -11.90
CA ASP A 310 9.28 -20.85 -13.34
C ASP A 310 7.94 -20.52 -14.00
N GLU A 311 6.84 -21.10 -13.51
CA GLU A 311 5.48 -20.87 -13.99
C GLU A 311 4.89 -19.51 -13.51
N VAL A 312 5.63 -18.77 -12.69
CA VAL A 312 5.23 -17.47 -12.15
C VAL A 312 6.08 -16.37 -12.79
N GLU A 313 5.50 -15.60 -13.69
CA GLU A 313 6.16 -14.54 -14.43
C GLU A 313 5.82 -13.16 -13.86
N PHE A 314 6.75 -12.21 -13.98
CA PHE A 314 6.42 -10.82 -13.71
C PHE A 314 5.46 -10.26 -14.76
N GLU A 315 4.41 -9.58 -14.28
CA GLU A 315 3.44 -8.88 -15.11
C GLU A 315 3.66 -7.37 -15.03
N SER A 316 3.21 -6.67 -16.05
CA SER A 316 3.21 -5.22 -16.12
C SER A 316 1.82 -4.66 -15.80
N TRP A 317 1.74 -3.60 -15.03
CA TRP A 317 0.51 -2.84 -14.81
C TRP A 317 -0.14 -2.37 -16.14
N LYS A 318 0.67 -2.13 -17.16
CA LYS A 318 0.20 -1.70 -18.48
C LYS A 318 -0.50 -2.79 -19.29
N ASN A 319 -0.28 -4.04 -18.93
CA ASN A 319 -0.85 -5.19 -19.63
C ASN A 319 -2.16 -5.68 -19.00
N LEU A 320 -2.55 -5.15 -17.84
CA LEU A 320 -3.83 -5.47 -17.21
C LEU A 320 -4.99 -5.06 -18.11
N LYS A 321 -6.03 -5.90 -18.15
CA LYS A 321 -7.19 -5.74 -19.04
C LYS A 321 -8.48 -5.57 -18.25
#